data_8cc0f44e1e30c54dd650ae741c44b832
#
_entry.id   8cc0f44e1e30c54dd650ae741c44b832
#
_cell.length_a   1.000
_cell.length_b   1.000
_cell.length_c   1.000
_cell.angle_alpha   90.00
_cell.angle_beta   90.00
_cell.angle_gamma   90.00
#
_symmetry.space_group_name_H-M   'P 1'
#
loop_
_entity.id
_entity.type
_entity.pdbx_description
1 polymer ?
#
loop_
_entity_poly.entity_id
_entity_poly.type
_entity_poly.pdbx_seq_one_letter_code
_entity_poly.pdbx_strand_id
1 'polypeptide(L)'
;MNEQPYIDLYKQTAESIKKHSAACLNTHRDKAFERFSTVGFPTVKAEDYLYCHLMEYLSVDYGLNINRLNIPVDPTTVFKCDVPGIYAHLYFMLNDQFYTNSTVASKSLPDGVVMCSMVEASERYPEVIAKYLGKQTANK
;
A
#
# COMPACT_ATOMS: atom_id res chain seq x y z
N MET A 1 16.30 -13.43 11.03
CA MET A 1 15.72 -13.52 9.67
C MET A 1 16.64 -12.79 8.74
N ASN A 2 16.79 -13.28 7.53
CA ASN A 2 17.67 -12.70 6.54
C ASN A 2 16.83 -11.75 5.64
N GLU A 3 17.28 -10.54 5.43
CA GLU A 3 16.67 -9.54 4.54
C GLU A 3 16.82 -9.92 3.06
N GLN A 4 17.77 -10.84 2.78
CA GLN A 4 18.16 -11.20 1.43
C GLN A 4 17.00 -11.63 0.52
N PRO A 5 16.02 -12.44 0.97
CA PRO A 5 14.88 -12.81 0.13
C PRO A 5 14.07 -11.61 -0.37
N TYR A 6 13.90 -10.58 0.47
CA TYR A 6 13.18 -9.35 0.10
C TYR A 6 13.98 -8.50 -0.88
N ILE A 7 15.31 -8.43 -0.68
CA ILE A 7 16.21 -7.72 -1.58
C ILE A 7 16.21 -8.39 -2.96
N ASP A 8 16.31 -9.72 -3.00
CA ASP A 8 16.33 -10.48 -4.23
C ASP A 8 14.97 -10.39 -4.97
N LEU A 9 13.87 -10.48 -4.24
CA LEU A 9 12.54 -10.32 -4.80
C LEU A 9 12.37 -8.94 -5.45
N TYR A 10 12.78 -7.87 -4.77
CA TYR A 10 12.70 -6.53 -5.34
C TYR A 10 13.56 -6.41 -6.60
N LYS A 11 14.79 -6.90 -6.58
CA LYS A 11 15.68 -6.87 -7.76
C LYS A 11 15.08 -7.58 -8.96
N GLN A 12 14.40 -8.72 -8.74
CA GLN A 12 13.76 -9.50 -9.80
C GLN A 12 12.52 -8.81 -10.36
N THR A 13 11.79 -8.06 -9.54
CA THR A 13 10.47 -7.51 -9.87
C THR A 13 10.44 -6.00 -10.07
N ALA A 14 11.55 -5.30 -9.80
CA ALA A 14 11.64 -3.84 -9.82
C ALA A 14 11.15 -3.22 -11.14
N GLU A 15 11.54 -3.78 -12.28
CA GLU A 15 11.12 -3.29 -13.59
C GLU A 15 9.61 -3.44 -13.80
N SER A 16 9.03 -4.57 -13.39
CA SER A 16 7.58 -4.78 -13.46
C SER A 16 6.82 -3.80 -12.58
N ILE A 17 7.31 -3.57 -11.36
CA ILE A 17 6.70 -2.64 -10.41
C ILE A 17 6.78 -1.20 -10.95
N LYS A 18 7.93 -0.79 -11.48
CA LYS A 18 8.16 0.55 -12.01
C LYS A 18 7.32 0.84 -13.24
N LYS A 19 7.12 -0.15 -14.09
CA LYS A 19 6.32 -0.03 -15.31
C LYS A 19 4.86 0.32 -15.03
N HIS A 20 4.32 -0.14 -13.91
CA HIS A 20 2.94 0.07 -13.50
C HIS A 20 2.79 1.14 -12.41
N SER A 21 3.75 2.07 -12.30
CA SER A 21 3.78 3.07 -11.26
C SER A 21 4.27 4.41 -11.78
N ALA A 22 3.71 5.50 -11.27
CA ALA A 22 4.10 6.85 -11.66
C ALA A 22 5.54 7.18 -11.24
N ALA A 23 6.18 8.07 -11.99
CA ALA A 23 7.57 8.47 -11.78
C ALA A 23 7.84 9.01 -10.37
N CYS A 24 6.90 9.78 -9.80
CA CYS A 24 7.03 10.32 -8.45
C CYS A 24 7.13 9.24 -7.37
N LEU A 25 6.44 8.11 -7.55
CA LEU A 25 6.53 6.96 -6.65
C LEU A 25 7.85 6.19 -6.84
N ASN A 26 8.29 6.05 -8.09
CA ASN A 26 9.51 5.31 -8.41
C ASN A 26 10.76 5.95 -7.80
N THR A 27 10.84 7.28 -7.82
CA THR A 27 11.95 8.01 -7.18
C THR A 27 12.08 7.70 -5.69
N HIS A 28 10.96 7.58 -4.99
CA HIS A 28 10.97 7.21 -3.57
C HIS A 28 11.36 5.76 -3.34
N ARG A 29 10.95 4.84 -4.24
CA ARG A 29 11.27 3.42 -4.14
C ARG A 29 12.74 3.11 -4.20
N ASP A 30 13.46 3.71 -5.12
CA ASP A 30 14.89 3.46 -5.29
C ASP A 30 15.66 3.86 -4.03
N LYS A 31 15.36 5.02 -3.47
CA LYS A 31 15.95 5.49 -2.21
C LYS A 31 15.59 4.59 -1.02
N ALA A 32 14.33 4.18 -0.93
CA ALA A 32 13.87 3.30 0.13
C ALA A 32 14.53 1.91 0.04
N PHE A 33 14.68 1.39 -1.16
CA PHE A 33 15.36 0.12 -1.39
C PHE A 33 16.86 0.17 -1.04
N GLU A 34 17.55 1.24 -1.43
CA GLU A 34 18.95 1.45 -1.08
C GLU A 34 19.13 1.49 0.45
N ARG A 35 18.28 2.25 1.14
CA ARG A 35 18.28 2.32 2.59
C ARG A 35 17.98 0.97 3.22
N PHE A 36 16.94 0.26 2.77
CA PHE A 36 16.59 -1.06 3.30
C PHE A 36 17.72 -2.08 3.08
N SER A 37 18.38 -2.06 1.92
CA SER A 37 19.51 -2.93 1.63
C SER A 37 20.72 -2.70 2.55
N THR A 38 20.82 -1.48 3.12
CA THR A 38 21.93 -1.12 4.02
C THR A 38 21.56 -1.36 5.48
N VAL A 39 20.34 -0.99 5.88
CA VAL A 39 19.92 -0.99 7.29
C VAL A 39 19.23 -2.29 7.69
N GLY A 40 18.53 -2.94 6.75
CA GLY A 40 17.72 -4.13 6.99
C GLY A 40 16.43 -3.85 7.79
N PHE A 41 15.90 -4.90 8.40
CA PHE A 41 14.75 -4.79 9.28
C PHE A 41 15.16 -4.24 10.66
N PRO A 42 14.27 -3.48 11.32
CA PRO A 42 14.51 -3.04 12.68
C PRO A 42 14.65 -4.23 13.63
N THR A 43 15.60 -4.14 14.53
CA THR A 43 15.79 -5.16 15.56
C THR A 43 14.80 -4.96 16.71
N VAL A 44 14.58 -6.02 17.51
CA VAL A 44 13.74 -5.95 18.73
C VAL A 44 14.30 -4.97 19.79
N LYS A 45 15.54 -4.50 19.63
CA LYS A 45 16.16 -3.49 20.50
C LYS A 45 15.90 -2.07 20.02
N ALA A 46 15.34 -1.89 18.81
CA ALA A 46 14.99 -0.59 18.31
C ALA A 46 13.81 -0.03 19.11
N GLU A 47 13.97 1.14 19.70
CA GLU A 47 12.98 1.76 20.60
C GLU A 47 11.60 1.88 19.96
N ASP A 48 11.54 2.27 18.70
CA ASP A 48 10.30 2.41 17.93
C ASP A 48 9.54 1.07 17.73
N TYR A 49 10.24 -0.07 17.88
CA TYR A 49 9.71 -1.42 17.65
C TYR A 49 9.77 -2.34 18.87
N LEU A 50 10.02 -1.77 20.05
CA LEU A 50 10.21 -2.53 21.30
C LEU A 50 9.01 -3.45 21.62
N TYR A 51 7.80 -3.03 21.29
CA TYR A 51 6.56 -3.79 21.51
C TYR A 51 5.97 -4.38 20.23
N CYS A 52 6.69 -4.28 19.09
CA CYS A 52 6.25 -4.81 17.81
C CYS A 52 7.20 -5.92 17.36
N HIS A 53 6.75 -7.17 17.45
CA HIS A 53 7.51 -8.35 17.01
C HIS A 53 7.42 -8.51 15.48
N LEU A 54 7.83 -7.48 14.75
CA LEU A 54 7.71 -7.41 13.29
C LEU A 54 8.23 -8.68 12.60
N MET A 55 9.33 -9.24 13.10
CA MET A 55 9.98 -10.40 12.49
C MET A 55 9.15 -11.69 12.61
N GLU A 56 8.31 -11.81 13.64
CA GLU A 56 7.40 -12.95 13.78
C GLU A 56 6.31 -12.89 12.70
N TYR A 57 5.75 -11.70 12.46
CA TYR A 57 4.75 -11.50 11.41
C TYR A 57 5.29 -11.72 10.01
N LEU A 58 6.51 -11.28 9.75
CA LEU A 58 7.18 -11.45 8.46
C LEU A 58 7.78 -12.85 8.25
N SER A 59 7.71 -13.75 9.24
CA SER A 59 8.17 -15.13 9.10
C SER A 59 7.25 -15.98 8.24
N VAL A 60 6.00 -15.58 8.10
CA VAL A 60 5.00 -16.24 7.27
C VAL A 60 5.08 -15.69 5.86
N ASP A 61 5.18 -16.55 4.87
CA ASP A 61 5.06 -16.16 3.46
C ASP A 61 3.58 -16.03 3.08
N TYR A 62 3.11 -14.79 3.06
CA TYR A 62 1.74 -14.47 2.63
C TYR A 62 1.60 -14.37 1.11
N GLY A 63 2.70 -14.52 0.36
CA GLY A 63 2.76 -14.18 -1.04
C GLY A 63 2.67 -12.67 -1.29
N LEU A 64 3.07 -12.24 -2.46
CA LEU A 64 2.96 -10.84 -2.89
C LEU A 64 2.20 -10.77 -4.21
N ASN A 65 1.14 -9.99 -4.24
CA ASN A 65 0.37 -9.74 -5.45
C ASN A 65 1.01 -8.64 -6.32
N ILE A 66 2.28 -8.86 -6.70
CA ILE A 66 3.07 -7.88 -7.47
C ILE A 66 2.42 -7.57 -8.82
N ASN A 67 1.82 -8.56 -9.45
CA ASN A 67 1.15 -8.41 -10.75
C ASN A 67 -0.25 -7.80 -10.65
N ARG A 68 -0.71 -7.46 -9.44
CA ARG A 68 -2.02 -6.86 -9.18
C ARG A 68 -3.17 -7.61 -9.86
N LEU A 69 -3.18 -8.93 -9.70
CA LEU A 69 -4.22 -9.77 -10.24
C LEU A 69 -5.57 -9.35 -9.66
N ASN A 70 -6.52 -9.13 -10.54
CA ASN A 70 -7.88 -8.82 -10.13
C ASN A 70 -8.52 -10.06 -9.49
N ILE A 71 -9.03 -9.90 -8.28
CA ILE A 71 -9.74 -10.97 -7.58
C ILE A 71 -11.22 -10.86 -7.95
N PRO A 72 -11.80 -11.88 -8.58
CA PRO A 72 -13.19 -11.84 -9.03
C PRO A 72 -14.16 -12.10 -7.87
N VAL A 73 -14.02 -11.33 -6.80
CA VAL A 73 -14.92 -11.37 -5.64
C VAL A 73 -15.64 -10.02 -5.54
N ASP A 74 -16.95 -10.07 -5.45
CA ASP A 74 -17.73 -8.88 -5.11
C ASP A 74 -17.83 -8.76 -3.58
N PRO A 75 -17.15 -7.78 -2.98
CA PRO A 75 -17.16 -7.62 -1.52
C PRO A 75 -18.56 -7.34 -0.98
N THR A 76 -19.48 -6.84 -1.79
CA THR A 76 -20.87 -6.56 -1.36
C THR A 76 -21.64 -7.84 -1.08
N THR A 77 -21.28 -8.94 -1.70
CA THR A 77 -21.91 -10.25 -1.46
C THR A 77 -21.44 -10.90 -0.16
N VAL A 78 -20.22 -10.56 0.26
CA VAL A 78 -19.57 -11.11 1.48
C VAL A 78 -19.83 -10.21 2.68
N PHE A 79 -19.85 -8.91 2.47
CA PHE A 79 -20.06 -7.92 3.52
C PHE A 79 -21.57 -7.78 3.81
N LYS A 80 -22.00 -8.38 4.92
CA LYS A 80 -23.40 -8.40 5.34
C LYS A 80 -23.74 -7.47 6.49
N CYS A 81 -22.82 -6.62 6.91
CA CYS A 81 -23.02 -5.69 7.99
C CYS A 81 -23.59 -4.37 7.43
N ASP A 82 -24.90 -4.28 7.38
CA ASP A 82 -25.60 -3.05 7.06
C ASP A 82 -26.39 -2.58 8.29
N VAL A 83 -26.14 -1.36 8.71
CA VAL A 83 -26.91 -0.74 9.81
C VAL A 83 -27.90 0.22 9.19
N PRO A 84 -29.21 -0.10 9.20
CA PRO A 84 -30.24 0.76 8.62
C PRO A 84 -30.18 2.17 9.20
N GLY A 85 -30.23 3.16 8.33
CA GLY A 85 -30.28 4.58 8.71
C GLY A 85 -28.90 5.22 8.99
N ILE A 86 -27.81 4.49 8.90
CA ILE A 86 -26.46 5.07 8.92
C ILE A 86 -26.00 5.30 7.49
N TYR A 87 -25.82 6.57 7.14
CA TYR A 87 -25.24 6.97 5.85
C TYR A 87 -23.72 7.00 5.98
N ALA A 88 -23.05 5.98 5.46
CA ALA A 88 -21.60 5.89 5.44
C ALA A 88 -21.08 5.69 4.01
N HIS A 89 -19.89 6.18 3.76
CA HIS A 89 -19.14 5.82 2.57
C HIS A 89 -18.37 4.53 2.86
N LEU A 90 -18.69 3.45 2.15
CA LEU A 90 -18.01 2.18 2.29
C LEU A 90 -16.97 2.01 1.20
N TYR A 91 -15.78 1.63 1.60
CA TYR A 91 -14.66 1.35 0.71
C TYR A 91 -14.07 0.00 1.06
N PHE A 92 -13.69 -0.74 0.05
CA PHE A 92 -13.13 -2.07 0.23
C PHE A 92 -11.70 -2.12 -0.29
N MET A 93 -10.87 -2.84 0.43
CA MET A 93 -9.54 -3.25 0.00
C MET A 93 -9.52 -4.77 -0.09
N LEU A 94 -9.11 -5.29 -1.22
CA LEU A 94 -8.95 -6.72 -1.46
C LEU A 94 -7.50 -7.01 -1.83
N ASN A 95 -6.79 -7.76 -0.98
CA ASN A 95 -5.39 -8.12 -1.20
C ASN A 95 -4.55 -6.93 -1.69
N ASP A 96 -4.43 -5.90 -0.86
CA ASP A 96 -3.68 -4.66 -1.10
C ASP A 96 -4.18 -3.79 -2.28
N GLN A 97 -5.30 -4.14 -2.90
CA GLN A 97 -5.90 -3.35 -3.96
C GLN A 97 -7.15 -2.62 -3.49
N PHE A 98 -7.26 -1.38 -3.92
CA PHE A 98 -8.47 -0.60 -3.74
C PHE A 98 -9.54 -1.09 -4.73
N TYR A 99 -10.69 -1.50 -4.19
CA TYR A 99 -11.78 -2.02 -4.99
C TYR A 99 -12.61 -0.86 -5.55
N THR A 100 -12.60 -0.71 -6.87
CA THR A 100 -13.22 0.43 -7.57
C THR A 100 -14.58 0.12 -8.18
N ASN A 101 -15.01 -1.14 -8.24
CA ASN A 101 -16.31 -1.50 -8.79
C ASN A 101 -17.41 -1.06 -7.82
N SER A 102 -17.92 0.11 -8.07
CA SER A 102 -18.86 0.83 -7.21
C SER A 102 -20.32 0.48 -7.49
N THR A 103 -20.72 -0.76 -7.25
CA THR A 103 -22.11 -1.04 -6.90
C THR A 103 -22.42 -0.63 -5.46
N VAL A 104 -21.40 -0.48 -4.64
CA VAL A 104 -21.52 0.17 -3.33
C VAL A 104 -21.43 1.66 -3.59
N ALA A 105 -22.58 2.29 -3.68
CA ALA A 105 -22.71 3.70 -3.96
C ALA A 105 -21.82 4.55 -3.04
N SER A 106 -20.63 4.89 -3.53
CA SER A 106 -20.01 6.10 -3.06
C SER A 106 -20.92 7.25 -3.50
N LYS A 107 -21.80 7.69 -2.59
CA LYS A 107 -22.41 8.99 -2.77
C LYS A 107 -21.29 9.97 -3.05
N SER A 108 -21.53 10.93 -3.92
CA SER A 108 -20.54 11.94 -4.27
C SER A 108 -19.86 12.45 -3.00
N LEU A 109 -18.54 12.30 -2.94
CA LEU A 109 -17.78 12.88 -1.85
C LEU A 109 -17.93 14.41 -1.88
N PRO A 110 -17.85 15.07 -0.74
CA PRO A 110 -17.83 16.53 -0.70
C PRO A 110 -16.73 17.10 -1.58
N ASP A 111 -16.92 18.29 -2.11
CA ASP A 111 -15.94 18.98 -2.93
C ASP A 111 -14.58 19.08 -2.20
N GLY A 112 -13.52 18.78 -2.90
CA GLY A 112 -12.16 18.78 -2.37
C GLY A 112 -11.74 17.50 -1.64
N VAL A 113 -12.65 16.53 -1.45
CA VAL A 113 -12.30 15.21 -0.90
C VAL A 113 -12.07 14.22 -2.03
N VAL A 114 -10.89 13.61 -2.05
CA VAL A 114 -10.52 12.59 -3.02
C VAL A 114 -10.23 11.28 -2.30
N MET A 115 -10.82 10.20 -2.78
CA MET A 115 -10.55 8.86 -2.28
C MET A 115 -10.32 7.92 -3.46
N CYS A 116 -9.11 7.45 -3.59
CA CYS A 116 -8.67 6.60 -4.68
C CYS A 116 -7.42 5.80 -4.28
N SER A 117 -6.99 4.89 -5.14
CA SER A 117 -5.72 4.19 -4.93
C SER A 117 -4.54 5.17 -5.02
N MET A 118 -3.42 4.82 -4.37
CA MET A 118 -2.18 5.62 -4.46
C MET A 118 -1.67 5.71 -5.90
N VAL A 119 -1.89 4.67 -6.71
CA VAL A 119 -1.52 4.68 -8.13
C VAL A 119 -2.32 5.74 -8.87
N GLU A 120 -3.65 5.72 -8.76
CA GLU A 120 -4.52 6.72 -9.38
C GLU A 120 -4.21 8.13 -8.85
N ALA A 121 -4.00 8.28 -7.54
CA ALA A 121 -3.62 9.56 -6.95
C ALA A 121 -2.30 10.09 -7.52
N SER A 122 -1.33 9.23 -7.75
CA SER A 122 -0.02 9.63 -8.31
C SER A 122 -0.08 10.06 -9.78
N GLU A 123 -1.08 9.60 -10.52
CA GLU A 123 -1.34 10.01 -11.89
C GLU A 123 -2.16 11.31 -11.97
N ARG A 124 -3.20 11.41 -11.14
CA ARG A 124 -4.13 12.56 -11.18
C ARG A 124 -3.67 13.76 -10.37
N TYR A 125 -2.93 13.51 -9.29
CA TYR A 125 -2.49 14.53 -8.32
C TYR A 125 -1.01 14.40 -7.97
N PRO A 126 -0.08 14.33 -8.97
CA PRO A 126 1.33 14.05 -8.74
C PRO A 126 2.00 15.09 -7.82
N GLU A 127 1.58 16.34 -7.88
CA GLU A 127 2.13 17.42 -7.06
C GLU A 127 1.78 17.24 -5.57
N VAL A 128 0.55 16.79 -5.28
CA VAL A 128 0.11 16.53 -3.91
C VAL A 128 0.92 15.35 -3.34
N ILE A 129 1.04 14.27 -4.12
CA ILE A 129 1.84 13.11 -3.72
C ILE A 129 3.30 13.51 -3.48
N ALA A 130 3.93 14.24 -4.39
CA ALA A 130 5.31 14.69 -4.24
C ALA A 130 5.51 15.61 -3.01
N LYS A 131 4.48 16.37 -2.65
CA LYS A 131 4.52 17.26 -1.49
C LYS A 131 4.48 16.51 -0.16
N TYR A 132 3.75 15.43 -0.05
CA TYR A 132 3.47 14.79 1.24
C TYR A 132 4.06 13.38 1.40
N LEU A 133 4.24 12.62 0.32
CA LEU A 133 4.73 11.24 0.39
C LEU A 133 6.14 11.18 1.01
N GLY A 134 6.29 10.30 1.99
CA GLY A 134 7.57 10.00 2.62
C GLY A 134 8.14 11.09 3.54
N LYS A 135 7.48 12.25 3.70
CA LYS A 135 8.04 13.35 4.52
C LYS A 135 7.92 13.11 6.02
N GLN A 136 6.92 12.38 6.44
CA GLN A 136 6.71 12.07 7.87
C GLN A 136 7.67 11.00 8.38
N THR A 137 8.24 10.19 7.50
CA THR A 137 9.16 9.10 7.83
C THR A 137 10.61 9.38 7.44
N ALA A 138 10.90 10.53 6.84
CA ALA A 138 12.23 10.84 6.29
C ALA A 138 13.34 10.94 7.34
N ASN A 139 12.99 11.12 8.60
CA ASN A 139 13.94 11.33 9.71
C ASN A 139 14.13 10.09 10.60
N LYS A 140 13.59 8.94 10.21
CA LYS A 140 13.72 7.69 10.99
C LYS A 140 14.51 6.63 10.26
#